data_c0bfbbda3b599f8eaf2dd0a254d4e0eb
#
_entry.id   c0bfbbda3b599f8eaf2dd0a254d4e0eb
#
_cell.length_a   1.000
_cell.length_b   1.000
_cell.length_c   1.000
_cell.angle_alpha   90.00
_cell.angle_beta   90.00
_cell.angle_gamma   90.00
#
_symmetry.space_group_name_H-M   'P 1'
#
loop_
_entity.id
_entity.type
_entity.pdbx_description
1 polymer ?
#
loop_
_entity_poly.entity_id
_entity_poly.type
_entity_poly.pdbx_seq_one_letter_code
_entity_poly.pdbx_strand_id
1 'polypeptide(L)'
;MTTQESIKLLTKNSKALWLAYDQGMEHGTIDFNEDNIDPKYILDIAVSGYYSGVIVGRGIAEKYYQDEKYKGKVPLIIKVNGKTRFHRDDPISPQLCTVDEAKALGAVAVGYTVYVGAPSEHIMMREFARLISEAHEKGLAVVGWMYPRGKLVGELTPEIIAYAARVGMEVGVDFVKVSYPKSLKNMEWTVKAAGRTHVMIAGGDASEEAEFLKMTKTVIGSGATGLA
;
A
#
# COMPACT_ATOMS: atom_id res chain seq x y z
N MET A 1 16.83 10.90 8.92
CA MET A 1 16.30 10.39 7.63
C MET A 1 15.26 11.36 7.14
N THR A 2 15.32 11.77 5.89
CA THR A 2 14.34 12.62 5.21
C THR A 2 13.34 11.76 4.44
N THR A 3 12.18 12.32 4.09
CA THR A 3 11.19 11.62 3.24
C THR A 3 11.80 11.13 1.92
N GLN A 4 12.68 11.91 1.30
CA GLN A 4 13.36 11.51 0.06
C GLN A 4 14.31 10.31 0.26
N GLU A 5 14.98 10.23 1.41
CA GLU A 5 15.78 9.04 1.75
C GLU A 5 14.90 7.83 1.97
N SER A 6 13.75 7.98 2.62
CA SER A 6 12.75 6.92 2.80
C SER A 6 12.23 6.40 1.45
N ILE A 7 11.89 7.29 0.51
CA ILE A 7 11.47 6.91 -0.86
C ILE A 7 12.58 6.12 -1.58
N LYS A 8 13.85 6.55 -1.45
CA LYS A 8 14.98 5.85 -2.06
C LYS A 8 15.18 4.44 -1.49
N LEU A 9 14.94 4.23 -0.19
CA LEU A 9 15.00 2.89 0.41
C LEU A 9 13.92 1.95 -0.14
N LEU A 10 12.75 2.48 -0.46
CA LEU A 10 11.60 1.74 -0.97
C LEU A 10 11.63 1.49 -2.48
N THR A 11 12.62 2.05 -3.17
CA THR A 11 12.78 1.92 -4.62
C THR A 11 14.20 1.46 -4.98
N LYS A 12 14.33 0.67 -6.05
CA LYS A 12 15.60 0.28 -6.64
C LYS A 12 15.55 0.63 -8.13
N ASN A 13 16.44 1.52 -8.60
CA ASN A 13 16.41 2.04 -9.97
C ASN A 13 15.03 2.60 -10.36
N SER A 14 14.41 3.38 -9.48
CA SER A 14 13.06 3.96 -9.64
C SER A 14 11.92 2.93 -9.78
N LYS A 15 12.18 1.66 -9.43
CA LYS A 15 11.18 0.60 -9.40
C LYS A 15 11.06 0.02 -8.00
N ALA A 16 9.90 -0.56 -7.71
CA ALA A 16 9.59 -1.15 -6.42
C ALA A 16 8.84 -2.48 -6.57
N LEU A 17 9.22 -3.43 -5.74
CA LEU A 17 8.47 -4.65 -5.50
C LEU A 17 8.35 -4.80 -3.99
N TRP A 18 7.13 -4.64 -3.47
CA TRP A 18 6.87 -4.79 -2.04
C TRP A 18 6.07 -6.05 -1.76
N LEU A 19 6.40 -6.72 -0.69
CA LEU A 19 5.64 -7.87 -0.21
C LEU A 19 4.58 -7.39 0.79
N ALA A 20 3.31 -7.52 0.44
CA ALA A 20 2.19 -7.09 1.27
C ALA A 20 1.67 -8.24 2.12
N TYR A 21 1.55 -8.01 3.43
CA TYR A 21 0.95 -8.93 4.40
C TYR A 21 0.11 -8.17 5.43
N ASP A 22 -0.68 -7.22 4.94
CA ASP A 22 -1.54 -6.34 5.72
C ASP A 22 -3.04 -6.64 5.56
N GLN A 23 -3.38 -7.65 4.75
CA GLN A 23 -4.76 -7.98 4.37
C GLN A 23 -5.53 -8.76 5.44
N GLY A 24 -4.86 -9.43 6.38
CA GLY A 24 -5.49 -10.37 7.32
C GLY A 24 -6.63 -9.79 8.15
N MET A 25 -6.54 -8.53 8.55
CA MET A 25 -7.62 -7.85 9.28
C MET A 25 -8.85 -7.60 8.38
N GLU A 26 -8.62 -7.19 7.13
CA GLU A 26 -9.69 -6.80 6.21
C GLU A 26 -10.35 -7.96 5.48
N HIS A 27 -9.59 -9.00 5.16
CA HIS A 27 -10.08 -10.18 4.43
C HIS A 27 -10.43 -11.33 5.39
N GLY A 28 -9.82 -11.37 6.56
CA GLY A 28 -9.88 -12.50 7.49
C GLY A 28 -8.81 -13.53 7.12
N THR A 29 -8.96 -14.74 7.65
CA THR A 29 -7.99 -15.83 7.47
C THR A 29 -8.18 -16.63 6.18
N ILE A 30 -9.12 -16.24 5.32
CA ILE A 30 -9.45 -16.98 4.09
C ILE A 30 -8.29 -16.96 3.06
N ASP A 31 -7.44 -15.95 3.12
CA ASP A 31 -6.29 -15.78 2.21
C ASP A 31 -5.03 -16.52 2.72
N PHE A 32 -5.14 -17.20 3.86
CA PHE A 32 -4.02 -17.88 4.49
C PHE A 32 -4.11 -19.40 4.34
N ASN A 33 -2.94 -20.03 4.32
CA ASN A 33 -2.75 -21.46 4.40
C ASN A 33 -1.86 -21.80 5.62
N GLU A 34 -1.53 -23.08 5.81
CA GLU A 34 -0.73 -23.54 6.96
C GLU A 34 0.66 -22.89 7.02
N ASP A 35 1.25 -22.54 5.88
CA ASP A 35 2.56 -21.91 5.85
C ASP A 35 2.47 -20.40 6.13
N ASN A 36 1.65 -19.68 5.37
CA ASN A 36 1.63 -18.22 5.39
C ASN A 36 0.75 -17.61 6.50
N ILE A 37 0.07 -18.43 7.30
CA ILE A 37 -0.65 -17.96 8.50
C ILE A 37 0.34 -17.48 9.58
N ASP A 38 1.56 -18.04 9.62
CA ASP A 38 2.64 -17.52 10.48
C ASP A 38 3.33 -16.35 9.75
N PRO A 39 3.32 -15.13 10.32
CA PRO A 39 4.00 -13.97 9.74
C PRO A 39 5.49 -14.18 9.44
N LYS A 40 6.16 -15.10 10.16
CA LYS A 40 7.57 -15.42 9.92
C LYS A 40 7.82 -15.93 8.51
N TYR A 41 6.91 -16.75 7.97
CA TYR A 41 7.02 -17.25 6.60
C TYR A 41 7.14 -16.11 5.56
N ILE A 42 6.29 -15.09 5.69
CA ILE A 42 6.32 -13.93 4.80
C ILE A 42 7.55 -13.05 5.05
N LEU A 43 7.96 -12.89 6.30
CA LEU A 43 9.16 -12.11 6.62
C LEU A 43 10.43 -12.80 6.10
N ASP A 44 10.50 -14.15 6.12
CA ASP A 44 11.60 -14.92 5.52
C ASP A 44 11.69 -14.69 4.02
N ILE A 45 10.56 -14.65 3.32
CA ILE A 45 10.51 -14.29 1.89
C ILE A 45 10.93 -12.82 1.70
N ALA A 46 10.45 -11.90 2.53
CA ALA A 46 10.75 -10.48 2.39
C ALA A 46 12.27 -10.17 2.48
N VAL A 47 13.01 -10.88 3.34
CA VAL A 47 14.46 -10.68 3.50
C VAL A 47 15.31 -11.42 2.46
N SER A 48 14.72 -12.12 1.51
CA SER A 48 15.45 -12.84 0.44
C SER A 48 16.27 -11.94 -0.49
N GLY A 49 16.09 -10.61 -0.42
CA GLY A 49 16.81 -9.61 -1.23
C GLY A 49 16.12 -9.19 -2.52
N TYR A 50 15.00 -9.82 -2.87
CA TYR A 50 14.23 -9.46 -4.07
C TYR A 50 13.26 -8.29 -3.84
N TYR A 51 12.84 -8.07 -2.61
CA TYR A 51 11.86 -7.05 -2.25
C TYR A 51 12.53 -5.76 -1.79
N SER A 52 11.98 -4.62 -2.20
CA SER A 52 12.40 -3.31 -1.74
C SER A 52 11.57 -2.79 -0.56
N GLY A 53 10.63 -3.58 -0.05
CA GLY A 53 9.84 -3.27 1.12
C GLY A 53 8.90 -4.40 1.54
N VAL A 54 8.52 -4.40 2.80
CA VAL A 54 7.48 -5.26 3.34
C VAL A 54 6.40 -4.43 4.01
N ILE A 55 5.14 -4.77 3.75
CA ILE A 55 3.98 -4.07 4.31
C ILE A 55 3.32 -4.99 5.33
N VAL A 56 3.21 -4.51 6.56
CA VAL A 56 2.53 -5.23 7.64
C VAL A 56 1.72 -4.28 8.52
N GLY A 57 0.80 -4.81 9.30
CA GLY A 57 0.14 -4.06 10.38
C GLY A 57 1.04 -3.92 11.61
N ARG A 58 0.71 -2.96 12.50
CA ARG A 58 1.45 -2.68 13.75
C ARG A 58 1.76 -3.93 14.56
N GLY A 59 0.76 -4.78 14.83
CA GLY A 59 0.96 -5.94 15.68
C GLY A 59 1.98 -6.96 15.15
N ILE A 60 2.07 -7.10 13.82
CA ILE A 60 3.07 -7.95 13.18
C ILE A 60 4.44 -7.27 13.25
N ALA A 61 4.50 -5.96 13.00
CA ALA A 61 5.74 -5.21 13.13
C ALA A 61 6.33 -5.29 14.55
N GLU A 62 5.49 -5.20 15.58
CA GLU A 62 5.90 -5.26 16.98
C GLU A 62 6.34 -6.66 17.42
N LYS A 63 5.60 -7.70 17.02
CA LYS A 63 5.80 -9.06 17.54
C LYS A 63 6.77 -9.91 16.75
N TYR A 64 6.98 -9.60 15.47
CA TYR A 64 7.75 -10.44 14.55
C TYR A 64 8.89 -9.69 13.87
N TYR A 65 8.63 -8.49 13.30
CA TYR A 65 9.68 -7.77 12.56
C TYR A 65 10.82 -7.27 13.45
N GLN A 66 10.59 -7.14 14.78
CA GLN A 66 11.65 -6.72 15.72
C GLN A 66 12.73 -7.78 15.96
N ASP A 67 12.52 -9.03 15.51
CA ASP A 67 13.56 -10.06 15.53
C ASP A 67 14.78 -9.62 14.71
N GLU A 68 16.00 -9.86 15.20
CA GLU A 68 17.27 -9.49 14.55
C GLU A 68 17.39 -10.05 13.12
N LYS A 69 16.71 -11.16 12.83
CA LYS A 69 16.64 -11.77 11.51
C LYS A 69 15.99 -10.84 10.49
N TYR A 70 15.04 -9.99 10.89
CA TYR A 70 14.22 -9.18 10.00
C TYR A 70 14.47 -7.68 10.13
N LYS A 71 14.67 -7.20 11.35
CA LYS A 71 14.79 -5.78 11.67
C LYS A 71 15.91 -5.11 10.85
N GLY A 72 15.51 -4.15 10.03
CA GLY A 72 16.43 -3.40 9.17
C GLY A 72 17.00 -4.17 7.97
N LYS A 73 16.58 -5.44 7.74
CA LYS A 73 17.02 -6.24 6.59
C LYS A 73 16.19 -5.98 5.33
N VAL A 74 14.95 -5.59 5.50
CA VAL A 74 14.04 -5.13 4.45
C VAL A 74 13.34 -3.86 4.94
N PRO A 75 13.17 -2.82 4.11
CA PRO A 75 12.44 -1.61 4.50
C PRO A 75 11.02 -1.92 4.96
N LEU A 76 10.64 -1.39 6.13
CA LEU A 76 9.34 -1.62 6.74
C LEU A 76 8.34 -0.52 6.38
N ILE A 77 7.18 -0.91 5.89
CA ILE A 77 6.01 -0.06 5.69
C ILE A 77 4.94 -0.53 6.68
N ILE A 78 4.46 0.34 7.55
CA ILE A 78 3.37 -0.01 8.47
C ILE A 78 2.07 0.55 7.95
N LYS A 79 1.09 -0.34 7.70
CA LYS A 79 -0.29 0.08 7.47
C LYS A 79 -0.89 0.52 8.80
N VAL A 80 -1.20 1.81 8.91
CA VAL A 80 -1.57 2.45 10.18
C VAL A 80 -3.07 2.51 10.43
N ASN A 81 -3.90 2.14 9.44
CA ASN A 81 -5.34 2.05 9.60
C ASN A 81 -5.88 0.70 9.16
N GLY A 82 -7.10 0.40 9.53
CA GLY A 82 -7.70 -0.87 9.18
C GLY A 82 -9.16 -0.98 9.59
N LYS A 83 -9.84 -1.98 9.04
CA LYS A 83 -11.19 -2.38 9.41
C LYS A 83 -11.31 -3.89 9.36
N THR A 84 -12.31 -4.44 10.01
CA THR A 84 -12.64 -5.86 9.87
C THR A 84 -13.44 -6.12 8.59
N ARG A 85 -13.48 -7.38 8.14
CA ARG A 85 -14.21 -7.80 6.94
C ARG A 85 -15.74 -7.57 7.02
N PHE A 86 -16.28 -7.30 8.20
CA PHE A 86 -17.72 -7.13 8.40
C PHE A 86 -18.25 -5.77 7.93
N HIS A 87 -17.39 -4.76 7.81
CA HIS A 87 -17.75 -3.43 7.32
C HIS A 87 -17.53 -3.33 5.80
N ARG A 88 -18.47 -3.84 4.99
CA ARG A 88 -18.36 -3.89 3.53
C ARG A 88 -19.12 -2.79 2.82
N ASP A 89 -20.36 -2.52 3.26
CA ASP A 89 -21.29 -1.65 2.52
C ASP A 89 -21.00 -0.15 2.68
N ASP A 90 -20.48 0.22 3.82
CA ASP A 90 -20.07 1.59 4.16
C ASP A 90 -18.68 1.54 4.82
N PRO A 91 -17.63 1.29 4.01
CA PRO A 91 -16.32 1.05 4.56
C PRO A 91 -15.71 2.32 5.16
N ILE A 92 -15.34 2.22 6.43
CA ILE A 92 -14.48 3.17 7.13
C ILE A 92 -13.29 2.43 7.71
N SER A 93 -12.09 2.99 7.57
CA SER A 93 -10.85 2.41 8.05
C SER A 93 -10.15 3.41 8.97
N PRO A 94 -10.47 3.43 10.28
CA PRO A 94 -9.89 4.37 11.22
C PRO A 94 -8.41 4.10 11.47
N GLN A 95 -7.68 5.11 11.94
CA GLN A 95 -6.29 4.98 12.35
C GLN A 95 -6.17 4.07 13.58
N LEU A 96 -5.26 3.10 13.51
CA LEU A 96 -4.98 2.09 14.55
C LEU A 96 -3.54 2.15 15.08
N CYS A 97 -2.70 2.94 14.43
CA CYS A 97 -1.29 3.14 14.79
C CYS A 97 -0.91 4.59 14.50
N THR A 98 -0.20 5.23 15.41
CA THR A 98 0.32 6.58 15.21
C THR A 98 1.59 6.55 14.35
N VAL A 99 1.96 7.70 13.78
CA VAL A 99 3.23 7.85 13.04
C VAL A 99 4.43 7.65 13.98
N ASP A 100 4.33 8.09 15.24
CA ASP A 100 5.38 7.90 16.24
C ASP A 100 5.59 6.42 16.57
N GLU A 101 4.52 5.66 16.78
CA GLU A 101 4.60 4.21 16.99
C GLU A 101 5.23 3.51 15.79
N ALA A 102 4.80 3.85 14.56
CA ALA A 102 5.37 3.29 13.35
C ALA A 102 6.88 3.59 13.23
N LYS A 103 7.28 4.83 13.50
CA LYS A 103 8.68 5.23 13.48
C LYS A 103 9.51 4.51 14.54
N ALA A 104 9.00 4.37 15.76
CA ALA A 104 9.65 3.64 16.85
C ALA A 104 9.86 2.16 16.51
N LEU A 105 8.98 1.55 15.73
CA LEU A 105 9.10 0.18 15.22
C LEU A 105 10.08 0.05 14.05
N GLY A 106 10.65 1.16 13.57
CA GLY A 106 11.64 1.17 12.48
C GLY A 106 11.04 1.30 11.09
N ALA A 107 9.79 1.74 10.96
CA ALA A 107 9.19 2.00 9.67
C ALA A 107 9.92 3.13 8.93
N VAL A 108 10.08 2.97 7.62
CA VAL A 108 10.53 4.01 6.69
C VAL A 108 9.35 4.66 5.96
N ALA A 109 8.19 4.04 6.02
CA ALA A 109 6.95 4.59 5.48
C ALA A 109 5.75 4.16 6.32
N VAL A 110 4.70 4.97 6.26
CA VAL A 110 3.36 4.64 6.75
C VAL A 110 2.39 4.53 5.58
N GLY A 111 1.43 3.63 5.72
CA GLY A 111 0.42 3.40 4.71
C GLY A 111 -0.98 3.57 5.27
N TYR A 112 -1.85 4.23 4.50
CA TYR A 112 -3.22 4.53 4.91
C TYR A 112 -4.20 4.24 3.78
N THR A 113 -5.30 3.55 4.10
CA THR A 113 -6.37 3.25 3.15
C THR A 113 -7.45 4.33 3.19
N VAL A 114 -7.76 4.90 2.03
CA VAL A 114 -8.95 5.72 1.81
C VAL A 114 -9.88 4.99 0.85
N TYR A 115 -11.12 4.78 1.27
CA TYR A 115 -12.17 4.27 0.39
C TYR A 115 -12.83 5.46 -0.30
N VAL A 116 -12.32 5.79 -1.50
CA VAL A 116 -12.82 6.89 -2.33
C VAL A 116 -14.26 6.59 -2.78
N GLY A 117 -15.19 7.50 -2.50
CA GLY A 117 -16.61 7.32 -2.76
C GLY A 117 -17.40 6.64 -1.63
N ALA A 118 -16.74 6.28 -0.50
CA ALA A 118 -17.47 5.84 0.69
C ALA A 118 -18.18 7.01 1.39
N PRO A 119 -19.34 6.81 2.01
CA PRO A 119 -20.03 7.86 2.79
C PRO A 119 -19.14 8.53 3.84
N SER A 120 -18.23 7.78 4.44
CA SER A 120 -17.29 8.26 5.46
C SER A 120 -15.95 8.75 4.89
N GLU A 121 -15.84 8.93 3.57
CA GLU A 121 -14.61 9.39 2.89
C GLU A 121 -14.02 10.65 3.52
N HIS A 122 -14.85 11.65 3.80
CA HIS A 122 -14.43 12.93 4.36
C HIS A 122 -13.74 12.82 5.74
N ILE A 123 -14.08 11.79 6.53
CA ILE A 123 -13.42 11.49 7.81
C ILE A 123 -12.02 10.93 7.54
N MET A 124 -11.93 9.93 6.66
CA MET A 124 -10.65 9.30 6.29
C MET A 124 -9.71 10.30 5.62
N MET A 125 -10.21 11.15 4.73
CA MET A 125 -9.40 12.18 4.06
C MET A 125 -8.83 13.21 5.03
N ARG A 126 -9.61 13.66 6.00
CA ARG A 126 -9.15 14.58 7.04
C ARG A 126 -8.09 13.96 7.94
N GLU A 127 -8.29 12.72 8.36
CA GLU A 127 -7.33 11.96 9.16
C GLU A 127 -6.04 11.73 8.38
N PHE A 128 -6.17 11.32 7.12
CA PHE A 128 -5.05 11.06 6.22
C PHE A 128 -4.19 12.31 5.94
N ALA A 129 -4.83 13.46 5.68
CA ALA A 129 -4.10 14.70 5.47
C ALA A 129 -3.22 15.10 6.68
N ARG A 130 -3.71 14.90 7.90
CA ARG A 130 -2.93 15.10 9.13
C ARG A 130 -1.76 14.14 9.24
N LEU A 131 -2.03 12.86 8.96
CA LEU A 131 -1.02 11.81 8.98
C LEU A 131 0.10 12.06 7.97
N ILE A 132 -0.21 12.55 6.76
CA ILE A 132 0.79 12.92 5.75
C ILE A 132 1.73 14.00 6.30
N SER A 133 1.18 15.07 6.85
CA SER A 133 2.00 16.16 7.42
C SER A 133 2.91 15.64 8.55
N GLU A 134 2.36 14.86 9.47
CA GLU A 134 3.11 14.28 10.59
C GLU A 134 4.22 13.33 10.11
N ALA A 135 3.93 12.46 9.12
CA ALA A 135 4.90 11.53 8.56
C ALA A 135 6.06 12.24 7.87
N HIS A 136 5.77 13.27 7.06
CA HIS A 136 6.79 14.07 6.39
C HIS A 136 7.67 14.83 7.39
N GLU A 137 7.11 15.43 8.43
CA GLU A 137 7.87 16.08 9.52
C GLU A 137 8.85 15.09 10.19
N LYS A 138 8.47 13.82 10.28
CA LYS A 138 9.29 12.76 10.87
C LYS A 138 10.20 12.08 9.86
N GLY A 139 10.17 12.48 8.59
CA GLY A 139 11.01 11.94 7.50
C GLY A 139 10.55 10.59 6.97
N LEU A 140 9.31 10.17 7.24
CA LEU A 140 8.72 8.95 6.68
C LEU A 140 8.06 9.24 5.33
N ALA A 141 8.13 8.27 4.40
CA ALA A 141 7.32 8.31 3.20
C ALA A 141 5.87 7.89 3.51
N VAL A 142 4.93 8.32 2.67
CA VAL A 142 3.51 8.01 2.80
C VAL A 142 2.99 7.26 1.59
N VAL A 143 2.33 6.14 1.85
CA VAL A 143 1.65 5.32 0.85
C VAL A 143 0.14 5.45 1.04
N GLY A 144 -0.59 5.93 0.02
CA GLY A 144 -2.03 5.95 0.02
C GLY A 144 -2.61 4.73 -0.71
N TRP A 145 -3.33 3.85 -0.01
CA TRP A 145 -4.19 2.85 -0.64
C TRP A 145 -5.49 3.53 -1.06
N MET A 146 -5.53 4.01 -2.31
CA MET A 146 -6.66 4.77 -2.84
C MET A 146 -7.62 3.81 -3.54
N TYR A 147 -8.56 3.26 -2.79
CA TYR A 147 -9.48 2.24 -3.30
C TYR A 147 -10.90 2.78 -3.44
N PRO A 148 -11.39 2.98 -4.67
CA PRO A 148 -12.79 3.33 -4.89
C PRO A 148 -13.69 2.21 -4.37
N ARG A 149 -14.48 2.49 -3.35
CA ARG A 149 -15.45 1.58 -2.73
C ARG A 149 -16.58 2.37 -2.08
N GLY A 150 -17.74 1.77 -1.98
CA GLY A 150 -18.91 2.35 -1.34
C GLY A 150 -20.06 2.56 -2.33
N LYS A 151 -21.20 2.95 -1.81
CA LYS A 151 -22.47 3.03 -2.56
C LYS A 151 -22.45 3.99 -3.75
N LEU A 152 -21.59 5.00 -3.73
CA LEU A 152 -21.50 6.01 -4.79
C LEU A 152 -20.60 5.59 -5.96
N VAL A 153 -19.77 4.57 -5.79
CA VAL A 153 -18.77 4.19 -6.81
C VAL A 153 -19.40 3.41 -7.98
N GLY A 154 -20.40 2.59 -7.70
CA GLY A 154 -20.98 1.70 -8.71
C GLY A 154 -19.95 0.66 -9.20
N GLU A 155 -19.78 0.57 -10.53
CA GLU A 155 -18.80 -0.31 -11.16
C GLU A 155 -17.39 0.33 -11.12
N LEU A 156 -16.37 -0.47 -10.81
CA LEU A 156 -14.99 -0.03 -10.80
C LEU A 156 -14.44 0.06 -12.24
N THR A 157 -14.47 1.25 -12.82
CA THR A 157 -13.93 1.51 -14.15
C THR A 157 -12.48 1.98 -14.11
N PRO A 158 -11.73 1.89 -15.23
CA PRO A 158 -10.38 2.44 -15.33
C PRO A 158 -10.30 3.95 -15.02
N GLU A 159 -11.32 4.72 -15.38
CA GLU A 159 -11.41 6.16 -15.11
C GLU A 159 -11.51 6.43 -13.61
N ILE A 160 -12.29 5.63 -12.89
CA ILE A 160 -12.44 5.74 -11.43
C ILE A 160 -11.11 5.36 -10.73
N ILE A 161 -10.39 4.36 -11.24
CA ILE A 161 -9.05 4.01 -10.73
C ILE A 161 -8.05 5.17 -10.95
N ALA A 162 -8.04 5.76 -12.14
CA ALA A 162 -7.18 6.91 -12.43
C ALA A 162 -7.56 8.14 -11.60
N TYR A 163 -8.86 8.36 -11.37
CA TYR A 163 -9.35 9.40 -10.45
C TYR A 163 -8.86 9.18 -9.03
N ALA A 164 -8.94 7.95 -8.50
CA ALA A 164 -8.42 7.65 -7.17
C ALA A 164 -6.90 7.90 -7.05
N ALA A 165 -6.13 7.57 -8.09
CA ALA A 165 -4.71 7.90 -8.14
C ALA A 165 -4.47 9.43 -8.12
N ARG A 166 -5.30 10.20 -8.82
CA ARG A 166 -5.28 11.66 -8.80
C ARG A 166 -5.60 12.23 -7.42
N VAL A 167 -6.63 11.71 -6.75
CA VAL A 167 -6.99 12.12 -5.38
C VAL A 167 -5.79 11.91 -4.43
N GLY A 168 -5.13 10.74 -4.49
CA GLY A 168 -3.94 10.48 -3.69
C GLY A 168 -2.82 11.49 -3.93
N MET A 169 -2.56 11.83 -5.19
CA MET A 169 -1.57 12.85 -5.55
C MET A 169 -1.94 14.22 -4.98
N GLU A 170 -3.19 14.65 -5.09
CA GLU A 170 -3.62 15.97 -4.60
C GLU A 170 -3.64 16.08 -3.07
N VAL A 171 -3.85 14.96 -2.36
CA VAL A 171 -3.71 14.92 -0.89
C VAL A 171 -2.25 15.00 -0.46
N GLY A 172 -1.31 14.62 -1.33
CA GLY A 172 0.12 14.78 -1.10
C GLY A 172 0.89 13.52 -0.71
N VAL A 173 0.40 12.32 -1.10
CA VAL A 173 1.14 11.08 -0.85
C VAL A 173 2.38 10.96 -1.74
N ASP A 174 3.38 10.22 -1.28
CA ASP A 174 4.59 9.90 -2.06
C ASP A 174 4.34 8.72 -3.01
N PHE A 175 3.59 7.73 -2.54
CA PHE A 175 3.18 6.57 -3.32
C PHE A 175 1.66 6.42 -3.28
N VAL A 176 1.05 6.17 -4.43
CA VAL A 176 -0.36 5.77 -4.52
C VAL A 176 -0.47 4.31 -4.94
N LYS A 177 -1.17 3.52 -4.13
CA LYS A 177 -1.48 2.11 -4.44
C LYS A 177 -2.92 2.02 -4.89
N VAL A 178 -3.14 1.52 -6.11
CA VAL A 178 -4.46 1.39 -6.73
C VAL A 178 -4.65 0.01 -7.35
N SER A 179 -5.88 -0.34 -7.67
CA SER A 179 -6.21 -1.57 -8.40
C SER A 179 -5.65 -1.54 -9.82
N TYR A 180 -5.38 -2.72 -10.39
CA TYR A 180 -4.91 -2.84 -11.78
C TYR A 180 -6.03 -2.51 -12.78
N PRO A 181 -5.87 -1.50 -13.65
CA PRO A 181 -6.89 -1.08 -14.63
C PRO A 181 -6.89 -1.90 -15.92
N LYS A 182 -6.34 -3.11 -15.89
CA LYS A 182 -6.42 -4.21 -16.87
C LYS A 182 -5.80 -3.99 -18.26
N SER A 183 -5.27 -2.81 -18.61
CA SER A 183 -4.61 -2.61 -19.91
C SER A 183 -3.47 -1.60 -19.83
N LEU A 184 -2.53 -1.67 -20.79
CA LEU A 184 -1.41 -0.71 -20.87
C LEU A 184 -1.92 0.74 -21.01
N LYS A 185 -2.86 0.99 -21.91
CA LYS A 185 -3.44 2.34 -22.13
C LYS A 185 -4.05 2.91 -20.84
N ASN A 186 -4.80 2.10 -20.10
CA ASN A 186 -5.41 2.53 -18.85
C ASN A 186 -4.36 2.75 -17.75
N MET A 187 -3.30 1.92 -17.73
CA MET A 187 -2.15 2.10 -16.84
C MET A 187 -1.41 3.42 -17.11
N GLU A 188 -1.10 3.70 -18.37
CA GLU A 188 -0.46 4.96 -18.79
C GLU A 188 -1.30 6.17 -18.37
N TRP A 189 -2.62 6.09 -18.52
CA TRP A 189 -3.54 7.14 -18.08
C TRP A 189 -3.52 7.30 -16.56
N THR A 190 -3.53 6.20 -15.81
CA THR A 190 -3.45 6.22 -14.34
C THR A 190 -2.13 6.84 -13.85
N VAL A 191 -1.00 6.47 -14.46
CA VAL A 191 0.31 7.07 -14.16
C VAL A 191 0.31 8.57 -14.46
N LYS A 192 -0.23 8.97 -15.62
CA LYS A 192 -0.35 10.37 -15.99
C LYS A 192 -1.24 11.16 -15.03
N ALA A 193 -2.34 10.58 -14.57
CA ALA A 193 -3.25 11.19 -13.59
C ALA A 193 -2.57 11.40 -12.23
N ALA A 194 -1.72 10.47 -11.80
CA ALA A 194 -0.94 10.57 -10.56
C ALA A 194 0.21 11.60 -10.62
N GLY A 195 0.54 12.14 -11.79
CA GLY A 195 1.55 13.19 -11.94
C GLY A 195 2.94 12.73 -11.49
N ARG A 196 3.49 13.36 -10.45
CA ARG A 196 4.83 13.02 -9.90
C ARG A 196 4.78 12.00 -8.76
N THR A 197 3.61 11.57 -8.35
CA THR A 197 3.43 10.55 -7.31
C THR A 197 3.78 9.18 -7.86
N HIS A 198 4.50 8.39 -7.10
CA HIS A 198 4.86 7.02 -7.47
C HIS A 198 3.62 6.12 -7.50
N VAL A 199 3.37 5.45 -8.63
CA VAL A 199 2.22 4.55 -8.77
C VAL A 199 2.62 3.11 -8.48
N MET A 200 1.96 2.51 -7.48
CA MET A 200 2.04 1.10 -7.13
C MET A 200 0.73 0.41 -7.47
N ILE A 201 0.82 -0.79 -8.02
CA ILE A 201 -0.36 -1.59 -8.35
C ILE A 201 -0.53 -2.71 -7.32
N ALA A 202 -1.75 -2.84 -6.83
CA ALA A 202 -2.11 -4.00 -6.00
C ALA A 202 -2.00 -5.29 -6.83
N GLY A 203 -1.38 -6.32 -6.23
CA GLY A 203 -1.17 -7.62 -6.90
C GLY A 203 -2.46 -8.33 -7.30
N GLY A 204 -3.60 -7.95 -6.73
CA GLY A 204 -4.90 -8.54 -7.00
C GLY A 204 -5.08 -9.91 -6.32
N ASP A 205 -6.07 -10.66 -6.80
CA ASP A 205 -6.31 -12.03 -6.37
C ASP A 205 -5.22 -12.98 -6.89
N ALA A 206 -5.09 -14.14 -6.28
CA ALA A 206 -4.18 -15.18 -6.74
C ALA A 206 -4.48 -15.53 -8.21
N SER A 207 -3.46 -15.52 -9.05
CA SER A 207 -3.56 -15.80 -10.48
C SER A 207 -2.45 -16.75 -10.91
N GLU A 208 -2.60 -17.33 -12.09
CA GLU A 208 -1.55 -18.15 -12.71
C GLU A 208 -0.28 -17.30 -12.95
N GLU A 209 0.89 -17.91 -12.78
CA GLU A 209 2.19 -17.23 -12.89
C GLU A 209 2.36 -16.47 -14.22
N ALA A 210 1.91 -17.05 -15.33
CA ALA A 210 1.99 -16.42 -16.65
C ALA A 210 1.14 -15.14 -16.74
N GLU A 211 -0.03 -15.13 -16.13
CA GLU A 211 -0.90 -13.94 -16.07
C GLU A 211 -0.31 -12.84 -15.18
N PHE A 212 0.24 -13.23 -14.03
CA PHE A 212 0.93 -12.31 -13.14
C PHE A 212 2.15 -11.66 -13.82
N LEU A 213 2.96 -12.44 -14.53
CA LEU A 213 4.11 -11.93 -15.28
C LEU A 213 3.69 -10.99 -16.42
N LYS A 214 2.59 -11.30 -17.11
CA LYS A 214 2.01 -10.43 -18.15
C LYS A 214 1.52 -9.10 -17.55
N MET A 215 0.83 -9.15 -16.44
CA MET A 215 0.41 -7.95 -15.68
C MET A 215 1.64 -7.13 -15.27
N THR A 216 2.64 -7.77 -14.68
CA THR A 216 3.88 -7.12 -14.25
C THR A 216 4.58 -6.38 -15.41
N LYS A 217 4.70 -7.01 -16.58
CA LYS A 217 5.26 -6.36 -17.79
C LYS A 217 4.45 -5.13 -18.19
N THR A 218 3.13 -5.22 -18.16
CA THR A 218 2.23 -4.11 -18.48
C THR A 218 2.41 -2.95 -17.47
N VAL A 219 2.45 -3.26 -16.18
CA VAL A 219 2.65 -2.27 -15.12
C VAL A 219 3.98 -1.54 -15.28
N ILE A 220 5.06 -2.27 -15.44
CA ILE A 220 6.40 -1.68 -15.58
C ILE A 220 6.53 -0.88 -16.90
N GLY A 221 5.97 -1.39 -17.99
CA GLY A 221 5.97 -0.74 -19.32
C GLY A 221 5.17 0.57 -19.37
N SER A 222 4.17 0.73 -18.51
CA SER A 222 3.35 1.95 -18.43
C SER A 222 4.03 3.14 -17.74
N GLY A 223 5.21 2.95 -17.17
CA GLY A 223 5.89 3.96 -16.35
C GLY A 223 5.52 3.91 -14.85
N ALA A 224 4.66 3.00 -14.42
CA ALA A 224 4.39 2.80 -12.99
C ALA A 224 5.65 2.40 -12.22
N THR A 225 5.68 2.70 -10.92
CA THR A 225 6.83 2.42 -10.05
C THR A 225 6.93 0.92 -9.74
N GLY A 226 5.83 0.22 -9.53
CA GLY A 226 5.87 -1.21 -9.26
C GLY A 226 4.60 -1.83 -8.73
N LEU A 227 4.77 -2.92 -7.99
CA LEU A 227 3.70 -3.75 -7.44
C LEU A 227 3.85 -3.94 -5.92
N ALA A 228 2.70 -4.17 -5.26
CA ALA A 228 2.62 -4.49 -3.84
C ALA A 228 1.39 -5.32 -3.49
#